data_721e6ebf348b121b46e6279ec878a405
#
_entry.id   721e6ebf348b121b46e6279ec878a405
#
_cell.length_a   1.000
_cell.length_b   1.000
_cell.length_c   1.000
_cell.angle_alpha   90.00
_cell.angle_beta   90.00
_cell.angle_gamma   90.00
#
_symmetry.space_group_name_H-M   'P 1'
#
loop_
_entity.id
_entity.type
_entity.pdbx_description
1 polymer ?
#
loop_
_entity_poly.entity_id
_entity_poly.type
_entity_poly.pdbx_seq_one_letter_code
_entity_poly.pdbx_strand_id
1 'polypeptide(L)'
;IIDWTDTCNAVEAGIFATIDRARREGIDLLIEGVHIRPDNQLLREWRQSGGIALGVVLHVSDQSKHEAMLKQREEFSHRSSNRYINNIKRIRSIQEEMVDRTKITGWACIDVGSENEAKRIKHYLDLEWNSIN
;
A
#
# COMPACT_ATOMS: atom_id res chain seq x y z
N ILE A 1 15.95 -3.02 -5.58
CA ILE A 1 14.75 -2.32 -6.08
C ILE A 1 14.36 -2.74 -7.50
N ILE A 2 15.33 -3.16 -8.30
CA ILE A 2 15.08 -3.69 -9.66
C ILE A 2 14.17 -4.91 -9.59
N ASP A 3 14.45 -5.85 -8.68
CA ASP A 3 13.63 -7.05 -8.48
C ASP A 3 12.21 -6.70 -8.06
N TRP A 4 12.06 -5.69 -7.22
CA TRP A 4 10.74 -5.19 -6.81
C TRP A 4 9.98 -4.62 -8.00
N THR A 5 10.64 -3.81 -8.82
CA THR A 5 10.04 -3.22 -10.02
C THR A 5 9.60 -4.30 -11.01
N ASP A 6 10.45 -5.29 -11.25
CA ASP A 6 10.13 -6.41 -12.14
C ASP A 6 8.92 -7.20 -11.63
N THR A 7 8.83 -7.44 -10.33
CA THR A 7 7.68 -8.12 -9.73
C THR A 7 6.42 -7.28 -9.83
N CYS A 8 6.50 -5.97 -9.58
CA CYS A 8 5.37 -5.06 -9.79
C CYS A 8 4.86 -5.14 -11.23
N ASN A 9 5.76 -5.10 -12.20
CA ASN A 9 5.39 -5.20 -13.62
C ASN A 9 4.74 -6.55 -13.94
N ALA A 10 5.25 -7.62 -13.36
CA ALA A 10 4.74 -8.97 -13.60
C ALA A 10 3.31 -9.18 -13.06
N VAL A 11 2.97 -8.57 -11.92
CA VAL A 11 1.66 -8.75 -11.30
C VAL A 11 0.63 -7.70 -11.70
N GLU A 12 1.05 -6.65 -12.36
CA GLU A 12 0.20 -5.48 -12.67
C GLU A 12 -1.08 -5.86 -13.44
N ALA A 13 -0.95 -6.67 -14.46
CA ALA A 13 -2.11 -7.11 -15.25
C ALA A 13 -3.15 -7.85 -14.41
N GLY A 14 -2.69 -8.69 -13.46
CA GLY A 14 -3.57 -9.41 -12.55
C GLY A 14 -4.27 -8.47 -11.57
N ILE A 15 -3.59 -7.43 -11.09
CA ILE A 15 -4.17 -6.42 -10.21
C ILE A 15 -5.28 -5.66 -10.95
N PHE A 16 -5.01 -5.17 -12.15
CA PHE A 16 -6.01 -4.47 -12.97
C PHE A 16 -7.22 -5.37 -13.28
N ALA A 17 -6.97 -6.63 -13.63
CA ALA A 17 -8.06 -7.57 -13.92
C ALA A 17 -8.93 -7.84 -12.70
N THR A 18 -8.33 -7.96 -11.51
CA THR A 18 -9.05 -8.17 -10.25
C THR A 18 -9.92 -6.97 -9.90
N ILE A 19 -9.39 -5.76 -10.03
CA ILE A 19 -10.12 -4.53 -9.77
C ILE A 19 -11.28 -4.37 -10.77
N ASP A 20 -11.03 -4.62 -12.05
CA ASP A 20 -12.04 -4.52 -13.09
C ASP A 20 -13.19 -5.51 -12.88
N ARG A 21 -12.87 -6.74 -12.51
CA ARG A 21 -13.88 -7.75 -12.19
C ARG A 21 -14.75 -7.34 -11.01
N ALA A 22 -14.13 -6.88 -9.92
CA ALA A 22 -14.88 -6.43 -8.74
C ALA A 22 -15.80 -5.26 -9.08
N ARG A 23 -15.31 -4.30 -9.87
CA ARG A 23 -16.10 -3.15 -10.33
C ARG A 23 -17.31 -3.60 -11.16
N ARG A 24 -17.10 -4.49 -12.12
CA ARG A 24 -18.18 -5.00 -12.99
C ARG A 24 -19.21 -5.83 -12.22
N GLU A 25 -18.77 -6.58 -11.22
CA GLU A 25 -19.67 -7.40 -10.38
C GLU A 25 -20.31 -6.62 -9.24
N GLY A 26 -19.92 -5.36 -9.03
CA GLY A 26 -20.46 -4.53 -7.96
C GLY A 26 -20.05 -5.00 -6.57
N ILE A 27 -18.83 -5.53 -6.44
CA ILE A 27 -18.29 -6.09 -5.20
C ILE A 27 -17.27 -5.12 -4.60
N ASP A 28 -17.35 -4.88 -3.29
CA ASP A 28 -16.31 -4.15 -2.58
C ASP A 28 -15.03 -4.97 -2.57
N LEU A 29 -13.88 -4.27 -2.70
CA LEU A 29 -12.60 -4.92 -2.84
C LEU A 29 -11.56 -4.25 -1.96
N LEU A 30 -10.80 -5.04 -1.24
CA LEU A 30 -9.58 -4.63 -0.55
C LEU A 30 -8.42 -5.44 -1.12
N ILE A 31 -7.42 -4.77 -1.65
CA ILE A 31 -6.19 -5.41 -2.13
C ILE A 31 -5.03 -4.86 -1.30
N GLU A 32 -4.16 -5.74 -0.83
CA GLU A 32 -2.94 -5.35 -0.15
C GLU A 32 -1.73 -6.09 -0.70
N GLY A 33 -0.58 -5.48 -0.61
CA GLY A 33 0.68 -6.11 -0.99
C GLY A 33 1.75 -5.09 -1.33
N VAL A 34 3.01 -5.48 -1.11
CA VAL A 34 4.17 -4.63 -1.37
C VAL A 34 4.42 -4.40 -2.87
N HIS A 35 3.82 -5.21 -3.71
CA HIS A 35 3.96 -5.12 -5.17
C HIS A 35 2.80 -4.36 -5.83
N ILE A 36 1.94 -3.73 -5.05
CA ILE A 36 0.92 -2.82 -5.56
C ILE A 36 1.56 -1.43 -5.61
N ARG A 37 2.05 -1.07 -6.76
CA ARG A 37 2.73 0.21 -6.96
C ARG A 37 1.70 1.33 -7.08
N PRO A 38 1.83 2.42 -6.29
CA PRO A 38 0.90 3.53 -6.38
C PRO A 38 0.77 4.06 -7.82
N ASP A 39 -0.46 4.08 -8.32
CA ASP A 39 -0.79 4.49 -9.67
C ASP A 39 -2.23 5.01 -9.71
N ASN A 40 -2.44 6.17 -10.31
CA ASN A 40 -3.77 6.75 -10.46
C ASN A 40 -4.71 5.91 -11.30
N GLN A 41 -4.19 5.15 -12.26
CA GLN A 41 -5.01 4.29 -13.11
C GLN A 41 -5.75 3.23 -12.31
N LEU A 42 -5.16 2.72 -11.22
CA LEU A 42 -5.80 1.72 -10.37
C LEU A 42 -7.13 2.21 -9.77
N LEU A 43 -7.25 3.52 -9.57
CA LEU A 43 -8.41 4.13 -8.90
C LEU A 43 -9.38 4.79 -9.88
N ARG A 44 -8.90 5.17 -11.06
CA ARG A 44 -9.61 6.03 -12.00
C ARG A 44 -10.96 5.47 -12.45
N GLU A 45 -10.96 4.25 -12.96
CA GLU A 45 -12.17 3.66 -13.51
C GLU A 45 -13.23 3.44 -12.43
N TRP A 46 -12.80 3.07 -11.24
CA TRP A 46 -13.69 2.91 -10.10
C TRP A 46 -14.36 4.23 -9.74
N ARG A 47 -13.58 5.30 -9.65
CA ARG A 47 -14.10 6.64 -9.37
C ARG A 47 -15.02 7.14 -10.48
N GLN A 48 -14.66 6.91 -11.74
CA GLN A 48 -15.46 7.32 -12.89
C GLN A 48 -16.82 6.60 -12.94
N SER A 49 -16.91 5.40 -12.39
CA SER A 49 -18.18 4.69 -12.29
C SER A 49 -19.03 5.09 -11.07
N GLY A 50 -18.60 6.12 -10.34
CA GLY A 50 -19.34 6.67 -9.19
C GLY A 50 -19.00 6.02 -7.86
N GLY A 51 -18.02 5.15 -7.82
CA GLY A 51 -17.60 4.47 -6.61
C GLY A 51 -16.54 5.22 -5.81
N ILE A 52 -16.28 4.73 -4.61
CA ILE A 52 -15.21 5.23 -3.73
C ILE A 52 -13.97 4.37 -3.95
N ALA A 53 -12.83 5.01 -4.16
CA ALA A 53 -11.57 4.31 -4.30
C ALA A 53 -10.48 5.07 -3.54
N LEU A 54 -9.68 4.35 -2.77
CA LEU A 54 -8.60 4.92 -1.98
C LEU A 54 -7.35 4.06 -2.13
N GLY A 55 -6.24 4.70 -2.46
CA GLY A 55 -4.91 4.11 -2.42
C GLY A 55 -4.16 4.62 -1.20
N VAL A 56 -3.57 3.72 -0.44
CA VAL A 56 -2.84 4.05 0.79
C VAL A 56 -1.51 3.33 0.80
N VAL A 57 -0.43 4.05 1.12
CA VAL A 57 0.85 3.46 1.47
C VAL A 57 1.04 3.59 2.98
N LEU A 58 1.24 2.47 3.64
CA LEU A 58 1.62 2.42 5.05
C LEU A 58 3.14 2.34 5.12
N HIS A 59 3.75 3.24 5.87
CA HIS A 59 5.20 3.27 6.01
C HIS A 59 5.62 3.52 7.46
N VAL A 60 6.88 3.26 7.75
CA VAL A 60 7.47 3.56 9.05
C VAL A 60 8.65 4.50 8.80
N SER A 61 8.51 5.78 9.15
CA SER A 61 9.53 6.79 8.87
C SER A 61 10.80 6.59 9.71
N ASP A 62 10.64 6.20 10.97
CA ASP A 62 11.76 5.96 11.89
C ASP A 62 12.37 4.58 11.65
N GLN A 63 13.64 4.54 11.24
CA GLN A 63 14.33 3.29 10.95
C GLN A 63 14.46 2.38 12.17
N SER A 64 14.76 2.94 13.35
CA SER A 64 14.89 2.15 14.59
C SER A 64 13.57 1.49 14.96
N LYS A 65 12.47 2.23 14.83
CA LYS A 65 11.13 1.71 15.05
C LYS A 65 10.78 0.60 14.05
N HIS A 66 11.15 0.81 12.78
CA HIS A 66 10.93 -0.17 11.72
C HIS A 66 11.68 -1.48 12.01
N GLU A 67 12.95 -1.38 12.40
CA GLU A 67 13.75 -2.54 12.80
C GLU A 67 13.14 -3.30 13.98
N ALA A 68 12.67 -2.57 14.99
CA ALA A 68 12.01 -3.16 16.14
C ALA A 68 10.72 -3.91 15.77
N MET A 69 9.93 -3.34 14.89
CA MET A 69 8.70 -3.97 14.40
C MET A 69 9.00 -5.24 13.60
N LEU A 70 10.04 -5.23 12.77
CA LEU A 70 10.47 -6.39 12.01
C LEU A 70 10.99 -7.50 12.92
N LYS A 71 11.75 -7.16 13.95
CA LYS A 71 12.20 -8.13 14.97
C LYS A 71 11.02 -8.79 15.68
N GLN A 72 10.06 -8.01 16.11
CA GLN A 72 8.85 -8.51 16.78
C GLN A 72 8.09 -9.46 15.85
N ARG A 73 7.96 -9.12 14.59
CA ARG A 73 7.31 -9.96 13.60
C ARG A 73 8.03 -11.30 13.41
N GLU A 74 9.36 -11.29 13.39
CA GLU A 74 10.17 -12.51 13.30
C GLU A 74 10.00 -13.43 14.49
N GLU A 75 9.85 -12.89 15.70
CA GLU A 75 9.62 -13.67 16.91
C GLU A 75 8.32 -14.47 16.86
N PHE A 76 7.30 -13.97 16.15
CA PHE A 76 6.00 -14.64 15.99
C PHE A 76 5.89 -15.46 14.71
N SER A 77 6.89 -15.43 13.85
CA SER A 77 6.88 -16.18 12.60
C SER A 77 7.85 -17.35 12.72
N HIS A 78 7.47 -18.51 12.16
CA HIS A 78 8.36 -19.69 12.10
C HIS A 78 9.43 -19.54 11.01
N ARG A 79 9.59 -18.36 10.43
CA ARG A 79 10.59 -18.08 9.41
C ARG A 79 11.93 -17.72 10.07
N SER A 80 13.04 -17.94 9.36
CA SER A 80 14.38 -17.59 9.82
C SER A 80 14.43 -16.13 10.34
N SER A 81 14.91 -15.96 11.56
CA SER A 81 14.89 -14.72 12.33
C SER A 81 15.68 -13.58 11.73
N ASN A 82 16.62 -13.83 10.81
CA ASN A 82 17.49 -12.80 10.27
C ASN A 82 17.09 -12.28 8.88
N ARG A 83 16.05 -12.84 8.32
CA ARG A 83 15.66 -12.53 6.93
C ARG A 83 15.29 -11.08 6.70
N TYR A 84 14.47 -10.50 7.58
CA TYR A 84 14.03 -9.11 7.46
C TYR A 84 15.11 -8.13 7.91
N ILE A 85 15.80 -8.44 9.00
CA ILE A 85 16.86 -7.57 9.52
C ILE A 85 18.02 -7.45 8.54
N ASN A 86 18.44 -8.54 7.91
CA ASN A 86 19.52 -8.55 6.93
C ASN A 86 19.16 -7.81 5.64
N ASN A 87 17.86 -7.60 5.39
CA ASN A 87 17.37 -6.92 4.20
C ASN A 87 16.77 -5.54 4.49
N ILE A 88 17.04 -4.96 5.67
CA ILE A 88 16.44 -3.69 6.07
C ILE A 88 16.70 -2.56 5.07
N LYS A 89 17.88 -2.49 4.50
CA LYS A 89 18.21 -1.46 3.49
C LYS A 89 17.32 -1.59 2.25
N ARG A 90 17.10 -2.82 1.80
CA ARG A 90 16.25 -3.10 0.65
C ARG A 90 14.78 -2.76 0.96
N ILE A 91 14.31 -3.18 2.13
CA ILE A 91 12.95 -2.88 2.60
C ILE A 91 12.74 -1.37 2.68
N ARG A 92 13.71 -0.65 3.25
CA ARG A 92 13.65 0.81 3.35
C ARG A 92 13.68 1.48 1.97
N SER A 93 14.46 0.98 1.02
CA SER A 93 14.52 1.51 -0.34
C SER A 93 13.19 1.34 -1.08
N ILE A 94 12.54 0.19 -0.93
CA ILE A 94 11.22 -0.06 -1.50
C ILE A 94 10.19 0.89 -0.89
N GLN A 95 10.23 1.05 0.44
CA GLN A 95 9.33 1.96 1.14
C GLN A 95 9.50 3.40 0.63
N GLU A 96 10.73 3.87 0.49
CA GLU A 96 11.04 5.21 -0.01
C GLU A 96 10.46 5.44 -1.42
N GLU A 97 10.62 4.47 -2.31
CA GLU A 97 10.05 4.54 -3.66
C GLU A 97 8.53 4.63 -3.61
N MET A 98 7.88 3.81 -2.78
CA MET A 98 6.43 3.84 -2.64
C MET A 98 5.94 5.16 -2.05
N VAL A 99 6.62 5.69 -1.04
CA VAL A 99 6.31 7.00 -0.45
C VAL A 99 6.45 8.12 -1.48
N ASP A 100 7.52 8.11 -2.26
CA ASP A 100 7.74 9.10 -3.31
C ASP A 100 6.62 9.06 -4.36
N ARG A 101 6.15 7.88 -4.71
CA ARG A 101 5.04 7.72 -5.65
C ARG A 101 3.73 8.27 -5.12
N THR A 102 3.50 8.26 -3.81
CA THR A 102 2.29 8.87 -3.26
C THR A 102 2.23 10.36 -3.54
N LYS A 103 3.36 11.04 -3.58
CA LYS A 103 3.44 12.48 -3.86
C LYS A 103 3.04 12.82 -5.29
N ILE A 104 3.27 11.91 -6.23
CA ILE A 104 2.97 12.10 -7.65
C ILE A 104 1.54 11.65 -7.97
N THR A 105 1.08 10.60 -7.31
CA THR A 105 -0.20 9.95 -7.61
C THR A 105 -1.37 10.44 -6.75
N GLY A 106 -1.09 11.17 -5.69
CA GLY A 106 -2.12 11.60 -4.74
C GLY A 106 -2.63 10.48 -3.83
N TRP A 107 -1.98 9.32 -3.80
CA TRP A 107 -2.30 8.29 -2.82
C TRP A 107 -2.00 8.79 -1.41
N ALA A 108 -2.78 8.34 -0.44
CA ALA A 108 -2.54 8.67 0.95
C ALA A 108 -1.29 7.97 1.47
N CYS A 109 -0.57 8.64 2.37
CA CYS A 109 0.64 8.11 2.99
C CYS A 109 0.48 8.21 4.50
N ILE A 110 0.55 7.08 5.20
CA ILE A 110 0.30 7.01 6.65
C ILE A 110 1.52 6.41 7.34
N ASP A 111 2.05 7.13 8.32
CA ASP A 111 3.17 6.66 9.14
C ASP A 111 2.63 5.78 10.27
N VAL A 112 2.90 4.49 10.16
CA VAL A 112 2.44 3.47 11.13
C VAL A 112 3.18 3.68 12.45
N GLY A 113 2.42 3.71 13.54
CA GLY A 113 2.96 3.87 14.89
C GLY A 113 3.10 5.32 15.37
N SER A 114 2.89 6.32 14.50
CA SER A 114 2.87 7.72 14.92
C SER A 114 1.47 8.16 15.36
N GLU A 115 0.42 7.57 14.79
CA GLU A 115 -0.97 7.88 15.06
C GLU A 115 -1.84 6.62 14.91
N ASN A 116 -3.13 6.75 15.19
CA ASN A 116 -4.10 5.68 14.97
C ASN A 116 -4.35 5.51 13.46
N GLU A 117 -3.79 4.49 12.86
CA GLU A 117 -3.85 4.22 11.42
C GLU A 117 -5.29 4.01 10.93
N ALA A 118 -6.08 3.26 11.68
CA ALA A 118 -7.48 3.00 11.32
C ALA A 118 -8.28 4.30 11.24
N LYS A 119 -8.06 5.20 12.18
CA LYS A 119 -8.72 6.52 12.23
C LYS A 119 -8.31 7.38 11.04
N ARG A 120 -7.05 7.34 10.65
CA ARG A 120 -6.54 8.07 9.48
C ARG A 120 -7.09 7.50 8.18
N ILE A 121 -7.14 6.18 8.04
CA ILE A 121 -7.75 5.54 6.87
C ILE A 121 -9.22 5.94 6.75
N LYS A 122 -9.95 5.90 7.86
CA LYS A 122 -11.35 6.34 7.90
C LYS A 122 -11.51 7.78 7.45
N HIS A 123 -10.62 8.66 7.89
CA HIS A 123 -10.63 10.08 7.49
C HIS A 123 -10.52 10.21 5.96
N TYR A 124 -9.58 9.51 5.33
CA TYR A 124 -9.43 9.53 3.87
C TYR A 124 -10.64 8.95 3.14
N LEU A 125 -11.23 7.88 3.67
CA LEU A 125 -12.46 7.31 3.13
C LEU A 125 -13.63 8.30 3.22
N ASP A 126 -13.75 9.01 4.33
CA ASP A 126 -14.77 10.03 4.52
C ASP A 126 -14.60 11.19 3.51
N LEU A 127 -13.36 11.60 3.25
CA LEU A 127 -13.08 12.61 2.23
C LEU A 127 -13.51 12.16 0.83
N GLU A 128 -13.22 10.92 0.47
CA GLU A 128 -13.66 10.34 -0.80
C GLU A 128 -15.19 10.28 -0.90
N TRP A 129 -15.84 9.84 0.16
CA TRP A 129 -17.30 9.79 0.23
C TRP A 129 -17.92 11.18 0.04
N ASN A 130 -17.37 12.18 0.73
CA ASN A 130 -17.90 13.55 0.66
C ASN A 130 -17.66 14.20 -0.70
N SER A 131 -16.64 13.76 -1.44
CA SER A 131 -16.35 14.29 -2.77
C SER A 131 -17.36 13.90 -3.83
N ILE A 132 -18.08 12.78 -3.65
CA ILE A 132 -19.10 12.29 -4.58
C ILE A 132 -20.55 12.58 -4.12
N ASN A 133 -20.72 13.02 -2.90
CA ASN A 133 -22.01 13.41 -2.31
C ASN A 133 -22.01 14.89 -2.00
#